data_960c6fef187d95c9ba85841387ec8840
#
_entry.id   960c6fef187d95c9ba85841387ec8840
#
_cell.length_a   1.000
_cell.length_b   1.000
_cell.length_c   1.000
_cell.angle_alpha   90.00
_cell.angle_beta   90.00
_cell.angle_gamma   90.00
#
_symmetry.space_group_name_H-M   'P 1'
#
loop_
_entity.id
_entity.type
_entity.pdbx_description
1 polymer ?
#
loop_
_entity_poly.entity_id
_entity_poly.type
_entity_poly.pdbx_seq_one_letter_code
_entity_poly.pdbx_strand_id
1 'polypeptide(L)'
;MSDSDSEIELSLSSNALAALQEFRQEEQERQDKFQQLYNKADEEFERNKKQQGMMLFKEDWQLSQFWYSDETAEILAESLLDGADEDTTIAILSAPSVYAAIQKMEEDKIPTKNIYLLEFDKRFELLAGYDYFVFYDYTHPLDFDGRLKGKIDRLLIDPPFLNEHCQTNSSITAKALLKPENKEKTKHGCLKNRLVSCTGERMASVISKVYPDTKSTSFYPEHANGLSNEFRCYANFEWKKWKFVN
;
A
#
# COMPACT_ATOMS: atom_id res chain seq x y z
N MET A 1 32.33 -53.74 10.48
CA MET A 1 32.21 -52.71 9.43
C MET A 1 31.49 -51.54 10.08
N SER A 2 32.25 -50.55 10.46
CA SER A 2 31.73 -49.37 11.14
C SER A 2 31.73 -48.26 10.09
N ASP A 3 30.54 -47.82 9.70
CA ASP A 3 30.36 -46.67 8.88
C ASP A 3 30.53 -45.43 9.80
N SER A 4 31.60 -44.71 9.55
CA SER A 4 31.82 -43.41 10.16
C SER A 4 31.17 -42.34 9.27
N ASP A 5 29.96 -41.89 9.66
CA ASP A 5 29.38 -40.68 9.12
C ASP A 5 30.29 -39.50 9.51
N SER A 6 31.03 -39.01 8.54
CA SER A 6 31.76 -37.74 8.68
C SER A 6 30.79 -36.59 8.49
N GLU A 7 30.35 -36.00 9.59
CA GLU A 7 29.68 -34.70 9.57
C GLU A 7 30.62 -33.66 8.95
N ILE A 8 30.24 -33.18 7.77
CA ILE A 8 30.92 -32.05 7.14
C ILE A 8 30.46 -30.77 7.89
N GLU A 9 31.25 -30.31 8.83
CA GLU A 9 31.10 -28.99 9.42
C GLU A 9 31.34 -27.94 8.32
N LEU A 10 30.27 -27.38 7.80
CA LEU A 10 30.31 -26.21 6.92
C LEU A 10 30.67 -24.95 7.75
N SER A 11 31.95 -24.71 7.93
CA SER A 11 32.43 -23.47 8.53
C SER A 11 32.44 -22.36 7.49
N LEU A 12 31.71 -21.28 7.77
CA LEU A 12 31.78 -20.07 6.96
C LEU A 12 33.20 -19.48 7.01
N SER A 13 33.70 -19.01 5.87
CA SER A 13 34.99 -18.32 5.86
C SER A 13 34.94 -17.05 6.74
N SER A 14 36.08 -16.65 7.29
CA SER A 14 36.17 -15.44 8.14
C SER A 14 35.61 -14.18 7.47
N ASN A 15 35.75 -14.07 6.14
CA ASN A 15 35.18 -12.98 5.36
C ASN A 15 33.66 -13.07 5.25
N ALA A 16 33.10 -14.29 5.12
CA ALA A 16 31.65 -14.50 5.09
C ALA A 16 30.99 -14.24 6.44
N LEU A 17 31.69 -14.59 7.53
CA LEU A 17 31.25 -14.27 8.89
C LEU A 17 31.28 -12.77 9.16
N ALA A 18 32.32 -12.06 8.72
CA ALA A 18 32.40 -10.61 8.84
C ALA A 18 31.28 -9.91 8.05
N ALA A 19 31.04 -10.31 6.79
CA ALA A 19 29.95 -9.76 5.97
C ALA A 19 28.57 -10.04 6.58
N LEU A 20 28.36 -11.23 7.18
CA LEU A 20 27.10 -11.55 7.88
C LEU A 20 26.91 -10.72 9.14
N GLN A 21 27.99 -10.45 9.88
CA GLN A 21 27.95 -9.58 11.06
C GLN A 21 27.63 -8.14 10.67
N GLU A 22 28.28 -7.61 9.64
CA GLU A 22 28.01 -6.27 9.10
C GLU A 22 26.55 -6.13 8.64
N PHE A 23 26.05 -7.11 7.87
CA PHE A 23 24.65 -7.14 7.44
C PHE A 23 23.67 -7.16 8.63
N ARG A 24 23.93 -7.97 9.66
CA ARG A 24 23.10 -8.02 10.86
C ARG A 24 23.13 -6.71 11.63
N GLN A 25 24.29 -6.07 11.68
CA GLN A 25 24.42 -4.78 12.33
C GLN A 25 23.67 -3.70 11.61
N GLU A 26 23.75 -3.64 10.27
CA GLU A 26 22.98 -2.70 9.45
C GLU A 26 21.46 -2.94 9.59
N GLU A 27 21.04 -4.20 9.63
CA GLU A 27 19.65 -4.55 9.83
C GLU A 27 19.15 -4.13 11.22
N GLN A 28 19.95 -4.34 12.26
CA GLN A 28 19.62 -3.90 13.61
C GLN A 28 19.56 -2.37 13.71
N GLU A 29 20.53 -1.66 13.15
CA GLU A 29 20.54 -0.19 13.13
C GLU A 29 19.31 0.37 12.40
N ARG A 30 18.88 -0.28 11.32
CA ARG A 30 17.66 0.07 10.60
C ARG A 30 16.41 -0.18 11.46
N GLN A 31 16.33 -1.32 12.14
CA GLN A 31 15.22 -1.63 13.05
C GLN A 31 15.18 -0.63 14.24
N ASP A 32 16.31 -0.31 14.83
CA ASP A 32 16.40 0.65 15.93
C ASP A 32 15.97 2.05 15.48
N LYS A 33 16.36 2.47 14.28
CA LYS A 33 15.94 3.73 13.69
C LYS A 33 14.41 3.76 13.46
N PHE A 34 13.83 2.67 12.97
CA PHE A 34 12.39 2.54 12.84
C PHE A 34 11.68 2.64 14.19
N GLN A 35 12.18 1.95 15.20
CA GLN A 35 11.61 2.01 16.55
C GLN A 35 11.66 3.42 17.15
N GLN A 36 12.76 4.13 16.95
CA GLN A 36 12.88 5.52 17.39
C GLN A 36 11.91 6.45 16.66
N LEU A 37 11.75 6.28 15.34
CA LEU A 37 10.79 7.05 14.56
C LEU A 37 9.35 6.74 14.96
N TYR A 38 9.04 5.48 15.24
CA TYR A 38 7.75 5.06 15.74
C TYR A 38 7.41 5.71 17.08
N ASN A 39 8.29 5.60 18.06
CA ASN A 39 8.09 6.18 19.39
C ASN A 39 7.90 7.70 19.32
N LYS A 40 8.68 8.37 18.48
CA LYS A 40 8.56 9.81 18.28
C LYS A 40 7.23 10.19 17.61
N ALA A 41 6.79 9.41 16.62
CA ALA A 41 5.51 9.63 15.95
C ALA A 41 4.33 9.40 16.91
N ASP A 42 4.41 8.38 17.78
CA ASP A 42 3.40 8.08 18.80
C ASP A 42 3.24 9.26 19.78
N GLU A 43 4.35 9.78 20.30
CA GLU A 43 4.33 10.93 21.20
C GLU A 43 3.78 12.21 20.55
N GLU A 44 4.09 12.44 19.27
CA GLU A 44 3.59 13.59 18.52
C GLU A 44 2.12 13.40 18.14
N PHE A 45 1.70 12.18 17.79
CA PHE A 45 0.32 11.85 17.44
C PHE A 45 -0.63 12.02 18.62
N GLU A 46 -0.29 11.51 19.81
CA GLU A 46 -1.11 11.68 21.01
C GLU A 46 -1.31 13.15 21.37
N ARG A 47 -0.33 14.00 21.10
CA ARG A 47 -0.44 15.44 21.32
C ARG A 47 -1.36 16.15 20.32
N ASN A 48 -1.50 15.65 19.10
CA ASN A 48 -2.15 16.38 18.01
C ASN A 48 -3.28 15.59 17.32
N LYS A 49 -3.87 14.64 17.99
CA LYS A 49 -4.74 13.54 17.55
C LYS A 49 -5.88 13.81 16.55
N LYS A 50 -6.22 15.03 16.21
CA LYS A 50 -7.38 15.28 15.34
C LYS A 50 -7.19 16.29 14.18
N GLN A 51 -6.10 17.00 14.11
CA GLN A 51 -5.97 18.11 13.16
C GLN A 51 -4.89 17.96 12.08
N GLN A 52 -3.91 17.10 12.23
CA GLN A 52 -2.70 17.15 11.37
C GLN A 52 -2.53 15.98 10.41
N GLY A 53 -3.22 14.85 10.59
CA GLY A 53 -3.18 13.74 9.60
C GLY A 53 -1.77 13.40 9.12
N MET A 54 -1.54 13.45 7.81
CA MET A 54 -0.24 13.15 7.18
C MET A 54 0.90 14.11 7.55
N MET A 55 0.61 15.30 8.08
CA MET A 55 1.67 16.26 8.49
C MET A 55 2.55 15.74 9.62
N LEU A 56 2.08 14.75 10.38
CA LEU A 56 2.87 14.08 11.42
C LEU A 56 3.92 13.11 10.85
N PHE A 57 3.71 12.66 9.61
CA PHE A 57 4.58 11.68 8.97
C PHE A 57 5.43 12.36 7.91
N LYS A 58 6.71 12.62 8.24
CA LYS A 58 7.66 13.13 7.25
C LYS A 58 7.95 12.07 6.20
N GLU A 59 8.01 12.51 4.95
CA GLU A 59 8.47 11.66 3.84
C GLU A 59 9.87 11.12 4.12
N ASP A 60 10.05 9.84 3.86
CA ASP A 60 11.36 9.20 3.89
C ASP A 60 11.73 8.75 2.46
N TRP A 61 12.63 9.48 1.84
CA TRP A 61 13.06 9.22 0.46
C TRP A 61 13.78 7.88 0.30
N GLN A 62 14.40 7.36 1.37
CA GLN A 62 15.02 6.03 1.36
C GLN A 62 13.97 4.91 1.29
N LEU A 63 12.76 5.19 1.76
CA LEU A 63 11.62 4.29 1.66
C LEU A 63 10.74 4.57 0.43
N SER A 64 11.16 5.47 -0.46
CA SER A 64 10.36 5.93 -1.60
C SER A 64 8.96 6.43 -1.20
N GLN A 65 8.89 7.13 -0.06
CA GLN A 65 7.67 7.73 0.44
C GLN A 65 7.52 9.12 -0.18
N PHE A 66 6.47 9.28 -0.99
CA PHE A 66 6.10 10.55 -1.61
C PHE A 66 4.58 10.70 -1.44
N TRP A 67 4.18 11.67 -0.64
CA TRP A 67 2.76 11.83 -0.33
C TRP A 67 2.03 12.52 -1.47
N TYR A 68 0.84 12.05 -1.77
CA TYR A 68 -0.06 12.74 -2.68
C TYR A 68 -0.41 14.13 -2.15
N SER A 69 -0.71 15.06 -3.06
CA SER A 69 -1.38 16.32 -2.71
C SER A 69 -2.72 16.02 -2.03
N ASP A 70 -3.19 16.93 -1.17
CA ASP A 70 -4.49 16.74 -0.49
C ASP A 70 -5.62 16.52 -1.52
N GLU A 71 -5.64 17.26 -2.64
CA GLU A 71 -6.64 17.12 -3.70
C GLU A 71 -6.57 15.72 -4.34
N THR A 72 -5.38 15.23 -4.66
CA THR A 72 -5.21 13.88 -5.22
C THR A 72 -5.67 12.81 -4.23
N ALA A 73 -5.27 12.91 -2.98
CA ALA A 73 -5.66 11.97 -1.94
C ALA A 73 -7.18 11.93 -1.72
N GLU A 74 -7.84 13.09 -1.72
CA GLU A 74 -9.30 13.21 -1.60
C GLU A 74 -10.01 12.60 -2.80
N ILE A 75 -9.57 12.86 -4.03
CA ILE A 75 -10.16 12.29 -5.25
C ILE A 75 -10.07 10.77 -5.23
N LEU A 76 -8.91 10.21 -4.90
CA LEU A 76 -8.71 8.78 -4.82
C LEU A 76 -9.56 8.15 -3.70
N ALA A 77 -9.63 8.78 -2.52
CA ALA A 77 -10.47 8.37 -1.41
C ALA A 77 -11.96 8.35 -1.79
N GLU A 78 -12.46 9.44 -2.35
CA GLU A 78 -13.85 9.52 -2.83
C GLU A 78 -14.18 8.42 -3.85
N SER A 79 -13.25 8.10 -4.76
CA SER A 79 -13.47 7.07 -5.79
C SER A 79 -13.67 5.67 -5.21
N LEU A 80 -13.02 5.40 -4.08
CA LEU A 80 -13.18 4.14 -3.34
C LEU A 80 -14.50 4.11 -2.56
N LEU A 81 -14.93 5.25 -2.02
CA LEU A 81 -16.14 5.32 -1.19
C LEU A 81 -17.42 5.46 -2.01
N ASP A 82 -17.35 6.05 -3.22
CA ASP A 82 -18.51 6.34 -4.05
C ASP A 82 -19.36 5.10 -4.34
N GLY A 83 -20.62 5.12 -3.90
CA GLY A 83 -21.54 4.02 -4.02
C GLY A 83 -21.16 2.74 -3.26
N ALA A 84 -20.23 2.82 -2.30
CA ALA A 84 -19.99 1.75 -1.34
C ALA A 84 -21.16 1.63 -0.35
N ASP A 85 -21.27 0.50 0.31
CA ASP A 85 -22.22 0.22 1.38
C ASP A 85 -21.49 -0.33 2.61
N GLU A 86 -22.22 -0.61 3.68
CA GLU A 86 -21.69 -1.09 4.96
C GLU A 86 -20.92 -2.42 4.84
N ASP A 87 -21.25 -3.24 3.84
CA ASP A 87 -20.62 -4.54 3.59
C ASP A 87 -19.41 -4.47 2.65
N THR A 88 -19.16 -3.29 2.05
CA THR A 88 -18.04 -3.10 1.13
C THR A 88 -16.73 -3.08 1.91
N THR A 89 -15.78 -3.94 1.53
CA THR A 89 -14.46 -4.02 2.12
C THR A 89 -13.43 -3.35 1.22
N ILE A 90 -12.69 -2.39 1.75
CA ILE A 90 -11.74 -1.56 1.02
C ILE A 90 -10.33 -1.79 1.55
N ALA A 91 -9.35 -1.92 0.67
CA ALA A 91 -7.95 -1.91 1.05
C ALA A 91 -7.19 -0.81 0.29
N ILE A 92 -6.27 -0.18 0.99
CA ILE A 92 -5.36 0.83 0.48
C ILE A 92 -3.95 0.30 0.71
N LEU A 93 -3.22 0.04 -0.38
CA LEU A 93 -1.92 -0.57 -0.34
C LEU A 93 -0.86 0.44 -0.76
N SER A 94 0.06 0.74 0.16
CA SER A 94 1.18 1.67 0.00
C SER A 94 0.77 3.12 -0.37
N ALA A 95 -0.42 3.56 0.08
CA ALA A 95 -0.90 4.92 -0.17
C ALA A 95 -1.52 5.55 1.11
N PRO A 96 -0.73 5.76 2.17
CA PRO A 96 -1.24 6.22 3.46
C PRO A 96 -1.89 7.61 3.40
N SER A 97 -1.51 8.48 2.47
CA SER A 97 -2.16 9.78 2.27
C SER A 97 -3.64 9.64 1.87
N VAL A 98 -3.99 8.61 1.09
CA VAL A 98 -5.40 8.33 0.73
C VAL A 98 -6.19 7.83 1.94
N TYR A 99 -5.57 6.98 2.77
CA TYR A 99 -6.18 6.55 4.02
C TYR A 99 -6.42 7.73 4.96
N ALA A 100 -5.43 8.62 5.12
CA ALA A 100 -5.55 9.83 5.92
C ALA A 100 -6.64 10.78 5.41
N ALA A 101 -6.81 10.88 4.08
CA ALA A 101 -7.89 11.67 3.50
C ALA A 101 -9.27 11.12 3.91
N ILE A 102 -9.46 9.79 3.92
CA ILE A 102 -10.70 9.18 4.42
C ILE A 102 -10.93 9.52 5.89
N GLN A 103 -9.89 9.43 6.73
CA GLN A 103 -10.00 9.72 8.17
C GLN A 103 -10.39 11.18 8.49
N LYS A 104 -10.13 12.11 7.56
CA LYS A 104 -10.55 13.52 7.68
C LYS A 104 -11.99 13.77 7.26
N MET A 105 -12.63 12.83 6.56
CA MET A 105 -14.01 13.00 6.10
C MET A 105 -15.00 12.94 7.26
N GLU A 106 -16.16 13.54 7.07
CA GLU A 106 -17.30 13.42 7.98
C GLU A 106 -17.81 11.96 7.98
N GLU A 107 -18.20 11.44 9.14
CA GLU A 107 -18.60 10.02 9.30
C GLU A 107 -19.73 9.60 8.36
N ASP A 108 -20.66 10.51 8.05
CA ASP A 108 -21.78 10.26 7.14
C ASP A 108 -21.36 10.06 5.68
N LYS A 109 -20.14 10.48 5.33
CA LYS A 109 -19.52 10.27 4.02
C LYS A 109 -18.74 8.96 3.91
N ILE A 110 -18.56 8.24 5.02
CA ILE A 110 -17.82 6.99 5.09
C ILE A 110 -18.81 5.83 5.25
N PRO A 111 -19.23 5.19 4.15
CA PRO A 111 -20.33 4.22 4.16
C PRO A 111 -19.96 2.87 4.80
N THR A 112 -18.68 2.58 5.00
CA THR A 112 -18.18 1.34 5.60
C THR A 112 -17.05 1.63 6.58
N LYS A 113 -16.95 0.79 7.62
CA LYS A 113 -15.80 0.76 8.55
C LYS A 113 -14.73 -0.25 8.13
N ASN A 114 -14.99 -1.08 7.12
CA ASN A 114 -14.09 -2.13 6.67
C ASN A 114 -13.03 -1.56 5.71
N ILE A 115 -12.18 -0.65 6.21
CA ILE A 115 -11.15 0.04 5.42
C ILE A 115 -9.79 -0.27 6.03
N TYR A 116 -8.93 -0.95 5.26
CA TYR A 116 -7.63 -1.44 5.72
C TYR A 116 -6.49 -0.70 5.02
N LEU A 117 -5.46 -0.37 5.78
CA LEU A 117 -4.19 0.16 5.27
C LEU A 117 -3.13 -0.94 5.32
N LEU A 118 -2.57 -1.29 4.16
CA LEU A 118 -1.42 -2.18 4.05
C LEU A 118 -0.18 -1.33 3.74
N GLU A 119 0.78 -1.32 4.66
CA GLU A 119 1.94 -0.44 4.54
C GLU A 119 3.17 -1.06 5.21
N PHE A 120 4.35 -0.77 4.66
CA PHE A 120 5.63 -1.22 5.20
C PHE A 120 6.03 -0.44 6.45
N ASP A 121 5.77 0.85 6.45
CA ASP A 121 6.11 1.74 7.55
C ASP A 121 5.11 1.60 8.69
N LYS A 122 5.53 0.94 9.76
CA LYS A 122 4.72 0.66 10.95
C LYS A 122 4.23 1.92 11.69
N ARG A 123 4.81 3.10 11.41
CA ARG A 123 4.29 4.36 11.98
C ARG A 123 2.83 4.60 11.62
N PHE A 124 2.37 4.08 10.46
CA PHE A 124 0.99 4.21 10.02
C PHE A 124 -0.02 3.34 10.77
N GLU A 125 0.44 2.43 11.64
CA GLU A 125 -0.44 1.78 12.62
C GLU A 125 -1.09 2.80 13.55
N LEU A 126 -0.40 3.90 13.88
CA LEU A 126 -0.95 5.01 14.65
C LEU A 126 -2.09 5.73 13.92
N LEU A 127 -1.99 5.82 12.59
CA LEU A 127 -3.03 6.43 11.75
C LEU A 127 -4.26 5.53 11.60
N ALA A 128 -4.05 4.25 11.28
CA ALA A 128 -5.12 3.32 10.96
C ALA A 128 -5.73 2.64 12.20
N GLY A 129 -4.95 2.50 13.27
CA GLY A 129 -5.28 1.66 14.41
C GLY A 129 -4.96 0.18 14.14
N TYR A 130 -4.69 -0.56 15.22
CA TYR A 130 -4.25 -1.96 15.19
C TYR A 130 -5.15 -2.89 14.36
N ASP A 131 -6.46 -2.72 14.43
CA ASP A 131 -7.41 -3.59 13.73
C ASP A 131 -7.47 -3.37 12.22
N TYR A 132 -7.05 -2.20 11.74
CA TYR A 132 -7.15 -1.79 10.34
C TYR A 132 -5.80 -1.60 9.66
N PHE A 133 -4.71 -1.60 10.41
CA PHE A 133 -3.36 -1.63 9.89
C PHE A 133 -2.91 -3.07 9.61
N VAL A 134 -2.25 -3.27 8.47
CA VAL A 134 -1.62 -4.54 8.12
C VAL A 134 -0.21 -4.26 7.63
N PHE A 135 0.78 -4.80 8.33
CA PHE A 135 2.16 -4.72 7.84
C PHE A 135 2.28 -5.43 6.50
N TYR A 136 2.90 -4.76 5.54
CA TYR A 136 3.06 -5.26 4.20
C TYR A 136 4.44 -4.95 3.64
N ASP A 137 5.11 -5.99 3.13
CA ASP A 137 6.36 -5.91 2.39
C ASP A 137 6.17 -6.48 0.99
N TYR A 138 6.34 -5.65 -0.05
CA TYR A 138 6.18 -6.10 -1.42
C TYR A 138 7.16 -7.20 -1.83
N THR A 139 8.31 -7.35 -1.14
CA THR A 139 9.28 -8.44 -1.41
C THR A 139 8.75 -9.79 -0.97
N HIS A 140 7.75 -9.81 -0.09
CA HIS A 140 7.05 -10.99 0.41
C HIS A 140 5.54 -10.88 0.11
N PRO A 141 5.12 -10.92 -1.17
CA PRO A 141 3.80 -10.47 -1.63
C PRO A 141 2.62 -11.28 -1.07
N LEU A 142 2.84 -12.46 -0.52
CA LEU A 142 1.80 -13.29 0.09
C LEU A 142 1.88 -13.37 1.61
N ASP A 143 2.86 -12.68 2.21
CA ASP A 143 3.05 -12.61 3.66
C ASP A 143 2.31 -11.38 4.22
N PHE A 144 1.01 -11.48 4.31
CA PHE A 144 0.12 -10.51 4.94
C PHE A 144 -0.98 -11.24 5.72
N ASP A 145 -1.73 -10.51 6.55
CA ASP A 145 -2.79 -11.07 7.38
C ASP A 145 -3.80 -11.87 6.53
N GLY A 146 -3.83 -13.19 6.77
CA GLY A 146 -4.67 -14.13 6.04
C GLY A 146 -6.18 -13.84 6.13
N ARG A 147 -6.62 -13.04 7.13
CA ARG A 147 -8.02 -12.60 7.27
C ARG A 147 -8.51 -11.79 6.08
N LEU A 148 -7.61 -11.11 5.35
CA LEU A 148 -7.94 -10.26 4.20
C LEU A 148 -7.92 -11.02 2.87
N LYS A 149 -7.39 -12.25 2.83
CA LYS A 149 -7.24 -13.01 1.58
C LYS A 149 -8.59 -13.30 0.93
N GLY A 150 -8.78 -12.79 -0.29
CA GLY A 150 -10.02 -12.94 -1.06
C GLY A 150 -11.23 -12.25 -0.43
N LYS A 151 -11.02 -11.18 0.37
CA LYS A 151 -12.09 -10.47 1.07
C LYS A 151 -12.28 -9.02 0.61
N ILE A 152 -11.37 -8.50 -0.17
CA ILE A 152 -11.38 -7.09 -0.58
C ILE A 152 -12.26 -6.91 -1.80
N ASP A 153 -13.19 -5.97 -1.73
CA ASP A 153 -14.06 -5.56 -2.84
C ASP A 153 -13.40 -4.44 -3.65
N ARG A 154 -12.78 -3.47 -2.99
CA ARG A 154 -12.16 -2.30 -3.61
C ARG A 154 -10.71 -2.16 -3.16
N LEU A 155 -9.82 -2.03 -4.10
CA LEU A 155 -8.39 -1.90 -3.85
C LEU A 155 -7.83 -0.68 -4.55
N LEU A 156 -7.10 0.14 -3.81
CA LEU A 156 -6.16 1.12 -4.34
C LEU A 156 -4.75 0.66 -4.05
N ILE A 157 -3.89 0.73 -5.04
CA ILE A 157 -2.50 0.30 -4.93
C ILE A 157 -1.55 1.32 -5.57
N ASP A 158 -0.52 1.68 -4.81
CA ASP A 158 0.53 2.62 -5.22
C ASP A 158 1.91 2.04 -4.83
N PRO A 159 2.48 1.14 -5.66
CA PRO A 159 3.73 0.47 -5.32
C PRO A 159 4.90 1.46 -5.22
N PRO A 160 5.76 1.35 -4.19
CA PRO A 160 6.76 2.37 -3.86
C PRO A 160 7.85 2.57 -4.92
N PHE A 161 8.10 1.55 -5.77
CA PHE A 161 9.17 1.60 -6.74
C PHE A 161 8.68 1.48 -8.17
N LEU A 162 9.22 2.34 -9.07
CA LEU A 162 8.91 2.35 -10.49
C LEU A 162 9.77 1.34 -11.26
N ASN A 163 9.67 0.06 -10.87
CA ASN A 163 10.32 -1.07 -11.54
C ASN A 163 9.40 -2.28 -11.67
N GLU A 164 9.67 -3.15 -12.64
CA GLU A 164 8.83 -4.30 -12.96
C GLU A 164 8.68 -5.28 -11.80
N HIS A 165 9.74 -5.48 -11.01
CA HIS A 165 9.73 -6.41 -9.87
C HIS A 165 8.72 -5.96 -8.79
N CYS A 166 8.78 -4.69 -8.39
CA CYS A 166 7.86 -4.13 -7.41
C CYS A 166 6.41 -4.18 -7.91
N GLN A 167 6.17 -3.74 -9.15
CA GLN A 167 4.82 -3.76 -9.74
C GLN A 167 4.24 -5.18 -9.83
N THR A 168 5.07 -6.15 -10.24
CA THR A 168 4.66 -7.56 -10.35
C THR A 168 4.34 -8.16 -8.98
N ASN A 169 5.21 -7.99 -8.00
CA ASN A 169 4.99 -8.50 -6.65
C ASN A 169 3.74 -7.87 -6.01
N SER A 170 3.59 -6.55 -6.13
CA SER A 170 2.40 -5.87 -5.65
C SER A 170 1.12 -6.37 -6.33
N SER A 171 1.20 -6.76 -7.61
CA SER A 171 0.05 -7.36 -8.30
C SER A 171 -0.31 -8.76 -7.78
N ILE A 172 0.66 -9.54 -7.31
CA ILE A 172 0.42 -10.84 -6.66
C ILE A 172 -0.38 -10.61 -5.38
N THR A 173 0.02 -9.63 -4.58
CA THR A 173 -0.71 -9.23 -3.37
C THR A 173 -2.13 -8.76 -3.70
N ALA A 174 -2.28 -7.88 -4.68
CA ALA A 174 -3.57 -7.37 -5.12
C ALA A 174 -4.55 -8.50 -5.50
N LYS A 175 -4.08 -9.46 -6.29
CA LYS A 175 -4.88 -10.62 -6.71
C LYS A 175 -5.22 -11.55 -5.54
N ALA A 176 -4.34 -11.66 -4.55
CA ALA A 176 -4.60 -12.47 -3.36
C ALA A 176 -5.59 -11.79 -2.40
N LEU A 177 -5.64 -10.46 -2.36
CA LEU A 177 -6.56 -9.66 -1.54
C LEU A 177 -7.96 -9.60 -2.13
N LEU A 178 -8.05 -9.32 -3.44
CA LEU A 178 -9.32 -9.11 -4.11
C LEU A 178 -10.19 -10.36 -4.08
N LYS A 179 -11.48 -10.17 -3.85
CA LYS A 179 -12.48 -11.20 -4.13
C LYS A 179 -12.38 -11.62 -5.59
N PRO A 180 -12.66 -12.89 -5.90
CA PRO A 180 -12.81 -13.31 -7.29
C PRO A 180 -13.75 -12.36 -8.03
N GLU A 181 -13.41 -12.03 -9.27
CA GLU A 181 -14.22 -11.13 -10.08
C GLU A 181 -15.68 -11.64 -10.13
N ASN A 182 -16.58 -10.76 -9.75
CA ASN A 182 -18.01 -11.03 -9.77
C ASN A 182 -18.75 -9.76 -10.20
N LYS A 183 -20.02 -9.93 -10.55
CA LYS A 183 -20.91 -8.81 -10.88
C LYS A 183 -21.74 -8.32 -9.71
N GLU A 184 -21.25 -8.59 -8.50
CA GLU A 184 -21.91 -8.17 -7.27
C GLU A 184 -22.00 -6.65 -7.18
N LYS A 185 -23.18 -6.18 -6.79
CA LYS A 185 -23.46 -4.76 -6.65
C LYS A 185 -23.72 -4.41 -5.20
N THR A 186 -23.36 -3.20 -4.84
CA THR A 186 -23.75 -2.58 -3.58
C THR A 186 -25.26 -2.30 -3.58
N LYS A 187 -25.80 -1.98 -2.41
CA LYS A 187 -27.21 -1.55 -2.28
C LYS A 187 -27.56 -0.29 -3.13
N HIS A 188 -26.55 0.45 -3.54
CA HIS A 188 -26.68 1.62 -4.42
C HIS A 188 -26.59 1.29 -5.91
N GLY A 189 -26.51 -0.01 -6.27
CA GLY A 189 -26.45 -0.48 -7.66
C GLY A 189 -25.08 -0.35 -8.33
N CYS A 190 -24.06 0.12 -7.62
CA CYS A 190 -22.68 0.19 -8.09
C CYS A 190 -21.99 -1.18 -8.02
N LEU A 191 -21.09 -1.48 -8.96
CA LEU A 191 -20.25 -2.67 -8.84
C LEU A 191 -19.39 -2.59 -7.57
N LYS A 192 -19.34 -3.69 -6.81
CA LYS A 192 -18.47 -3.78 -5.63
C LYS A 192 -17.01 -3.80 -6.05
N ASN A 193 -16.66 -4.61 -7.05
CA ASN A 193 -15.28 -4.73 -7.52
C ASN A 193 -14.77 -3.44 -8.16
N ARG A 194 -13.79 -2.82 -7.50
CA ARG A 194 -13.04 -1.67 -8.03
C ARG A 194 -11.56 -1.83 -7.77
N LEU A 195 -10.77 -1.63 -8.81
CA LEU A 195 -9.32 -1.59 -8.72
C LEU A 195 -8.82 -0.26 -9.27
N VAL A 196 -7.99 0.43 -8.48
CA VAL A 196 -7.26 1.63 -8.86
C VAL A 196 -5.77 1.35 -8.64
N SER A 197 -4.95 1.60 -9.65
CA SER A 197 -3.49 1.54 -9.54
C SER A 197 -2.90 2.86 -9.99
N CYS A 198 -2.12 3.47 -9.10
CA CYS A 198 -1.36 4.67 -9.42
C CYS A 198 0.12 4.31 -9.53
N THR A 199 0.80 4.81 -10.55
CA THR A 199 2.23 4.58 -10.75
C THR A 199 2.79 5.50 -11.83
N GLY A 200 4.12 5.53 -11.99
CA GLY A 200 4.76 6.31 -13.05
C GLY A 200 4.38 5.81 -14.46
N GLU A 201 4.19 6.73 -15.40
CA GLU A 201 3.80 6.44 -16.80
C GLU A 201 4.66 5.36 -17.45
N ARG A 202 5.97 5.34 -17.16
CA ARG A 202 6.88 4.32 -17.69
C ARG A 202 6.52 2.89 -17.34
N MET A 203 5.63 2.68 -16.35
CA MET A 203 5.14 1.35 -15.97
C MET A 203 3.90 0.90 -16.76
N ALA A 204 3.40 1.67 -17.71
CA ALA A 204 2.20 1.38 -18.49
C ALA A 204 2.18 -0.03 -19.09
N SER A 205 3.30 -0.47 -19.68
CA SER A 205 3.41 -1.81 -20.27
C SER A 205 3.37 -2.93 -19.23
N VAL A 206 3.85 -2.69 -18.00
CA VAL A 206 3.78 -3.64 -16.89
C VAL A 206 2.36 -3.69 -16.36
N ILE A 207 1.74 -2.53 -16.14
CA ILE A 207 0.35 -2.43 -15.66
C ILE A 207 -0.61 -3.16 -16.59
N SER A 208 -0.50 -2.99 -17.90
CA SER A 208 -1.35 -3.70 -18.87
C SER A 208 -1.22 -5.23 -18.82
N LYS A 209 -0.05 -5.75 -18.40
CA LYS A 209 0.16 -7.19 -18.20
C LYS A 209 -0.39 -7.69 -16.87
N VAL A 210 -0.15 -6.94 -15.79
CA VAL A 210 -0.51 -7.40 -14.43
C VAL A 210 -1.96 -7.12 -14.06
N TYR A 211 -2.57 -6.05 -14.63
CA TYR A 211 -3.96 -5.66 -14.45
C TYR A 211 -4.67 -5.44 -15.80
N PRO A 212 -4.91 -6.51 -16.58
CA PRO A 212 -5.42 -6.41 -17.96
C PRO A 212 -6.81 -5.76 -18.06
N ASP A 213 -7.59 -5.76 -16.99
CA ASP A 213 -8.95 -5.20 -16.94
C ASP A 213 -8.96 -3.71 -16.59
N THR A 214 -7.78 -3.11 -16.30
CA THR A 214 -7.67 -1.68 -16.05
C THR A 214 -7.32 -0.92 -17.32
N LYS A 215 -7.73 0.34 -17.36
CA LYS A 215 -7.39 1.29 -18.42
C LYS A 215 -6.82 2.57 -17.82
N SER A 216 -5.97 3.27 -18.57
CA SER A 216 -5.53 4.61 -18.20
C SER A 216 -6.74 5.55 -18.10
N THR A 217 -6.73 6.39 -17.08
CA THR A 217 -7.79 7.38 -16.85
C THR A 217 -7.31 8.79 -17.23
N SER A 218 -8.26 9.72 -17.33
CA SER A 218 -7.97 11.14 -17.54
C SER A 218 -7.52 11.87 -16.26
N PHE A 219 -7.38 11.16 -15.15
CA PHE A 219 -6.90 11.70 -13.88
C PHE A 219 -5.40 11.45 -13.72
N TYR A 220 -4.68 12.51 -13.36
CA TYR A 220 -3.23 12.50 -13.16
C TYR A 220 -2.92 12.78 -11.70
N PRO A 221 -2.45 11.77 -10.94
CA PRO A 221 -2.08 11.97 -9.54
C PRO A 221 -0.91 12.95 -9.39
N GLU A 222 -1.05 13.88 -8.45
CA GLU A 222 -0.03 14.85 -8.10
C GLU A 222 0.48 14.60 -6.67
N HIS A 223 1.78 14.85 -6.46
CA HIS A 223 2.44 14.70 -5.16
C HIS A 223 2.66 16.07 -4.51
N ALA A 224 2.58 16.12 -3.20
CA ALA A 224 2.69 17.36 -2.43
C ALA A 224 3.99 18.12 -2.68
N ASN A 225 5.10 17.41 -2.84
CA ASN A 225 6.43 18.00 -3.02
C ASN A 225 6.93 17.99 -4.48
N GLY A 226 6.05 17.67 -5.44
CA GLY A 226 6.37 17.64 -6.85
C GLY A 226 7.39 16.55 -7.22
N LEU A 227 6.92 15.40 -7.69
CA LEU A 227 7.78 14.41 -8.30
C LEU A 227 8.06 14.78 -9.76
N SER A 228 9.30 14.59 -10.21
CA SER A 228 9.69 14.82 -11.61
C SER A 228 9.11 13.77 -12.56
N ASN A 229 8.60 12.66 -12.05
CA ASN A 229 8.00 11.59 -12.84
C ASN A 229 6.52 11.87 -13.08
N GLU A 230 6.06 11.70 -14.32
CA GLU A 230 4.65 11.72 -14.65
C GLU A 230 3.97 10.47 -14.07
N PHE A 231 2.98 10.68 -13.21
CA PHE A 231 2.15 9.62 -12.67
C PHE A 231 0.87 9.46 -13.47
N ARG A 232 0.41 8.22 -13.53
CA ARG A 232 -0.85 7.84 -14.18
C ARG A 232 -1.73 7.08 -13.20
N CYS A 233 -3.03 7.25 -13.35
CA CYS A 233 -4.03 6.47 -12.65
C CYS A 233 -4.67 5.48 -13.63
N TYR A 234 -4.67 4.20 -13.26
CA TYR A 234 -5.31 3.12 -14.00
C TYR A 234 -6.45 2.57 -13.17
N ALA A 235 -7.60 2.37 -13.78
CA ALA A 235 -8.77 1.84 -13.08
C ALA A 235 -9.56 0.85 -13.97
N ASN A 236 -10.32 -0.03 -13.33
CA ASN A 236 -11.25 -0.92 -14.03
C ASN A 236 -12.69 -0.33 -14.16
N PHE A 237 -12.86 0.93 -13.80
CA PHE A 237 -14.16 1.63 -13.87
C PHE A 237 -13.98 3.10 -14.25
N GLU A 238 -14.99 3.66 -14.90
CA GLU A 238 -15.13 5.12 -15.07
C GLU A 238 -15.87 5.73 -13.88
N TRP A 239 -15.58 7.01 -13.60
CA TRP A 239 -16.17 7.71 -12.49
C TRP A 239 -16.46 9.18 -12.81
N LYS A 240 -17.10 9.92 -11.92
CA LYS A 240 -17.47 11.32 -12.14
C LYS A 240 -16.27 12.24 -12.41
N LYS A 241 -15.09 11.92 -11.81
CA LYS A 241 -13.86 12.71 -11.95
C LYS A 241 -12.87 12.16 -12.98
N TRP A 242 -13.14 11.01 -13.61
CA TRP A 242 -12.30 10.49 -14.70
C TRP A 242 -13.05 9.65 -15.72
N LYS A 243 -12.50 9.66 -16.92
CA LYS A 243 -12.88 8.80 -18.03
C LYS A 243 -11.68 8.00 -18.49
N PHE A 244 -11.91 6.90 -19.18
CA PHE A 244 -10.82 6.20 -19.83
C PHE A 244 -10.25 7.03 -20.97
N VAL A 245 -8.92 6.99 -21.09
CA VAL A 245 -8.19 7.59 -22.20
C VAL A 245 -7.53 6.49 -23.03
N ASN A 246 -7.41 6.74 -24.32
CA ASN A 246 -6.80 5.80 -25.28
C ASN A 246 -5.27 5.84 -25.21
#